data_2c99b079e6509bc4d4dbe5dc57e5091a
#
_entry.id   2c99b079e6509bc4d4dbe5dc57e5091a
#
_cell.length_a   1.000
_cell.length_b   1.000
_cell.length_c   1.000
_cell.angle_alpha   90.00
_cell.angle_beta   90.00
_cell.angle_gamma   90.00
#
_symmetry.space_group_name_H-M   'P 1'
#
loop_
_entity.id
_entity.type
_entity.pdbx_description
1 polymer ?
#
loop_
_entity_poly.entity_id
_entity_poly.type
_entity_poly.pdbx_seq_one_letter_code
_entity_poly.pdbx_strand_id
1 'polypeptide(L)'
;MSANPLHPSSPGRRIVLALTGASGIELGAVALRLLAADTRVERIFLLASDHALRVMHDELGWKPGARSELAAQLLAGASAGSPAFPPGLEKIETLSSRDIGHALASGSFPHDGMLVLPCSMGTLGAIAHGLSDNLIERAADVCLKERRTLVLAPRETPLNLIHLRNLLAAAEAGATIFPLMPAFYDRALAPDAMMRQFAARILAHLNLPQDDAFVWRGR
;
A
#
# COMPACT_ATOMS: atom_id res chain seq x y z
N MET A 1 -2.19 -23.05 -9.18
CA MET A 1 -3.16 -22.19 -8.43
C MET A 1 -4.31 -21.92 -9.41
N SER A 2 -5.50 -22.47 -9.18
CA SER A 2 -6.65 -22.25 -10.05
C SER A 2 -7.20 -20.83 -9.81
N ALA A 3 -7.50 -20.12 -10.89
CA ALA A 3 -8.18 -18.83 -10.83
C ALA A 3 -9.50 -18.96 -10.05
N ASN A 4 -9.76 -18.03 -9.14
CA ASN A 4 -11.03 -17.98 -8.42
C ASN A 4 -12.16 -17.69 -9.43
N PRO A 5 -13.12 -18.59 -9.65
CA PRO A 5 -14.17 -18.44 -10.68
C PRO A 5 -15.12 -17.27 -10.43
N LEU A 6 -15.10 -16.67 -9.24
CA LEU A 6 -15.96 -15.53 -8.87
C LEU A 6 -15.43 -14.17 -9.36
N HIS A 7 -14.19 -14.12 -9.85
CA HIS A 7 -13.59 -12.91 -10.39
C HIS A 7 -12.86 -13.23 -11.69
N PRO A 8 -13.54 -13.15 -12.85
CA PRO A 8 -12.84 -13.22 -14.13
C PRO A 8 -11.79 -12.12 -14.13
N SER A 9 -10.55 -12.48 -14.43
CA SER A 9 -9.44 -11.53 -14.49
C SER A 9 -9.82 -10.41 -15.46
N SER A 10 -10.05 -9.21 -14.91
CA SER A 10 -10.11 -8.00 -15.72
C SER A 10 -8.82 -7.92 -16.54
N PRO A 11 -8.85 -7.39 -17.78
CA PRO A 11 -7.65 -7.26 -18.61
C PRO A 11 -6.56 -6.41 -17.91
N GLY A 12 -6.89 -5.64 -16.86
CA GLY A 12 -5.97 -4.87 -16.02
C GLY A 12 -6.21 -5.09 -14.53
N ARG A 13 -5.13 -4.99 -13.74
CA ARG A 13 -5.17 -5.13 -12.28
C ARG A 13 -5.77 -3.90 -11.59
N ARG A 14 -6.56 -4.12 -10.57
CA ARG A 14 -7.17 -3.09 -9.71
C ARG A 14 -6.62 -3.25 -8.30
N ILE A 15 -5.84 -2.28 -7.85
CA ILE A 15 -5.08 -2.36 -6.60
C ILE A 15 -5.57 -1.31 -5.62
N VAL A 16 -5.76 -1.70 -4.37
CA VAL A 16 -5.99 -0.77 -3.26
C VAL A 16 -4.66 -0.46 -2.60
N LEU A 17 -4.29 0.82 -2.54
CA LEU A 17 -3.13 1.30 -1.78
C LEU A 17 -3.61 2.18 -0.63
N ALA A 18 -3.31 1.78 0.59
CA ALA A 18 -3.65 2.54 1.78
C ALA A 18 -2.40 3.02 2.51
N LEU A 19 -2.42 4.29 2.92
CA LEU A 19 -1.39 4.95 3.72
C LEU A 19 -1.96 5.20 5.11
N THR A 20 -1.24 4.81 6.16
CA THR A 20 -1.70 5.02 7.54
C THR A 20 -0.67 5.76 8.38
N GLY A 21 -1.00 6.09 9.62
CA GLY A 21 -0.23 6.98 10.48
C GLY A 21 1.05 6.36 11.06
N ALA A 22 1.91 5.85 10.21
CA ALA A 22 3.25 5.39 10.58
C ALA A 22 4.29 6.07 9.70
N SER A 23 5.53 6.19 10.19
CA SER A 23 6.66 6.71 9.42
C SER A 23 6.98 5.82 8.23
N GLY A 24 7.46 6.40 7.12
CA GLY A 24 7.76 5.70 5.88
C GLY A 24 6.76 5.99 4.75
N ILE A 25 6.10 7.13 4.78
CA ILE A 25 5.16 7.59 3.74
C ILE A 25 5.83 7.61 2.36
N GLU A 26 7.12 7.99 2.28
CA GLU A 26 7.85 8.00 1.01
C GLU A 26 7.89 6.61 0.36
N LEU A 27 7.99 5.53 1.14
CA LEU A 27 7.89 4.16 0.60
C LEU A 27 6.52 3.90 -0.05
N GLY A 28 5.44 4.43 0.55
CA GLY A 28 4.10 4.39 -0.04
C GLY A 28 4.03 5.19 -1.34
N ALA A 29 4.66 6.36 -1.39
CA ALA A 29 4.76 7.17 -2.61
C ALA A 29 5.56 6.46 -3.71
N VAL A 30 6.69 5.83 -3.36
CA VAL A 30 7.47 5.01 -4.32
C VAL A 30 6.63 3.86 -4.87
N ALA A 31 5.89 3.14 -4.00
CA ALA A 31 5.00 2.06 -4.44
C ALA A 31 3.89 2.59 -5.37
N LEU A 32 3.30 3.76 -5.07
CA LEU A 32 2.31 4.40 -5.93
C LEU A 32 2.88 4.73 -7.31
N ARG A 33 4.10 5.29 -7.39
CA ARG A 33 4.78 5.59 -8.65
C ARG A 33 5.02 4.33 -9.48
N LEU A 34 5.45 3.23 -8.85
CA LEU A 34 5.64 1.95 -9.53
C LEU A 34 4.32 1.38 -10.05
N LEU A 35 3.26 1.40 -9.23
CA LEU A 35 1.93 0.95 -9.64
C LEU A 35 1.35 1.79 -10.79
N ALA A 36 1.52 3.11 -10.75
CA ALA A 36 1.03 4.01 -11.79
C ALA A 36 1.76 3.81 -13.13
N ALA A 37 3.06 3.52 -13.09
CA ALA A 37 3.86 3.22 -14.27
C ALA A 37 3.63 1.81 -14.83
N ASP A 38 3.11 0.88 -14.04
CA ASP A 38 2.91 -0.50 -14.46
C ASP A 38 1.74 -0.63 -15.44
N THR A 39 2.01 -1.12 -16.65
CA THR A 39 1.00 -1.28 -17.71
C THR A 39 -0.03 -2.35 -17.40
N ARG A 40 0.26 -3.26 -16.47
CA ARG A 40 -0.67 -4.30 -15.98
C ARG A 40 -1.71 -3.74 -15.00
N VAL A 41 -1.48 -2.53 -14.46
CA VAL A 41 -2.39 -1.86 -13.52
C VAL A 41 -3.33 -0.95 -14.29
N GLU A 42 -4.63 -1.22 -14.18
CA GLU A 42 -5.72 -0.44 -14.76
C GLU A 42 -6.20 0.66 -13.81
N ARG A 43 -6.34 0.31 -12.52
CA ARG A 43 -6.91 1.23 -11.52
C ARG A 43 -6.19 1.09 -10.19
N ILE A 44 -5.99 2.21 -9.52
CA ILE A 44 -5.45 2.30 -8.16
C ILE A 44 -6.45 3.07 -7.30
N PHE A 45 -6.94 2.44 -6.25
CA PHE A 45 -7.75 3.08 -5.21
C PHE A 45 -6.83 3.53 -4.09
N LEU A 46 -6.59 4.84 -4.02
CA LEU A 46 -5.68 5.43 -3.04
C LEU A 46 -6.46 5.91 -1.82
N LEU A 47 -6.12 5.36 -0.67
CA LEU A 47 -6.67 5.72 0.63
C LEU A 47 -5.57 6.30 1.53
N ALA A 48 -5.88 7.36 2.26
CA ALA A 48 -5.02 7.88 3.32
C ALA A 48 -5.84 8.13 4.59
N SER A 49 -5.37 7.63 5.72
CA SER A 49 -5.96 7.97 7.02
C SER A 49 -5.64 9.43 7.39
N ASP A 50 -6.40 10.02 8.29
CA ASP A 50 -6.11 11.38 8.76
C ASP A 50 -4.73 11.47 9.44
N HIS A 51 -4.31 10.41 10.14
CA HIS A 51 -2.98 10.32 10.71
C HIS A 51 -1.88 10.21 9.64
N ALA A 52 -2.14 9.54 8.50
CA ALA A 52 -1.20 9.52 7.39
C ALA A 52 -0.97 10.93 6.81
N LEU A 53 -2.03 11.72 6.67
CA LEU A 53 -1.91 13.11 6.20
C LEU A 53 -1.04 13.95 7.12
N ARG A 54 -1.10 13.72 8.44
CA ARG A 54 -0.22 14.38 9.41
C ARG A 54 1.24 13.96 9.24
N VAL A 55 1.49 12.65 9.11
CA VAL A 55 2.86 12.14 8.90
C VAL A 55 3.44 12.62 7.56
N MET A 56 2.63 12.71 6.51
CA MET A 56 3.04 13.32 5.23
C MET A 56 3.53 14.76 5.38
N HIS A 57 2.82 15.55 6.17
CA HIS A 57 3.25 16.90 6.45
C HIS A 57 4.63 16.93 7.14
N ASP A 58 4.81 16.06 8.12
CA ASP A 58 6.02 16.06 8.95
C ASP A 58 7.23 15.47 8.20
N GLU A 59 7.04 14.43 7.36
CA GLU A 59 8.13 13.76 6.62
C GLU A 59 8.44 14.42 5.26
N LEU A 60 7.41 14.85 4.52
CA LEU A 60 7.56 15.32 3.14
C LEU A 60 7.36 16.82 2.99
N GLY A 61 7.08 17.53 4.08
CA GLY A 61 6.75 18.96 4.04
C GLY A 61 5.45 19.26 3.30
N TRP A 62 4.61 18.23 3.04
CA TRP A 62 3.37 18.38 2.32
C TRP A 62 2.36 19.21 3.15
N LYS A 63 1.84 20.26 2.51
CA LYS A 63 0.78 21.06 3.14
C LYS A 63 -0.57 20.46 2.72
N PRO A 64 -1.43 20.09 3.67
CA PRO A 64 -2.74 19.56 3.35
C PRO A 64 -3.51 20.53 2.44
N GLY A 65 -3.62 20.17 1.18
CA GLY A 65 -4.52 20.77 0.20
C GLY A 65 -5.81 19.96 0.09
N ALA A 66 -6.51 20.12 -1.01
CA ALA A 66 -7.65 19.27 -1.31
C ALA A 66 -7.20 17.80 -1.42
N ARG A 67 -8.02 16.87 -0.94
CA ARG A 67 -7.73 15.43 -1.04
C ARG A 67 -7.50 14.97 -2.49
N SER A 68 -8.09 15.67 -3.45
CA SER A 68 -7.89 15.47 -4.90
C SER A 68 -6.45 15.71 -5.35
N GLU A 69 -5.64 16.45 -4.59
CA GLU A 69 -4.24 16.74 -4.93
C GLU A 69 -3.27 15.67 -4.40
N LEU A 70 -3.74 14.83 -3.48
CA LEU A 70 -2.91 13.82 -2.81
C LEU A 70 -2.16 12.93 -3.80
N ALA A 71 -2.86 12.35 -4.78
CA ALA A 71 -2.26 11.47 -5.78
C ALA A 71 -1.18 12.19 -6.60
N ALA A 72 -1.47 13.40 -7.06
CA ALA A 72 -0.52 14.20 -7.85
C ALA A 72 0.75 14.52 -7.03
N GLN A 73 0.60 14.90 -5.77
CA GLN A 73 1.73 15.20 -4.88
C GLN A 73 2.61 13.96 -4.61
N LEU A 74 2.00 12.81 -4.32
CA LEU A 74 2.73 11.57 -4.11
C LEU A 74 3.45 11.07 -5.38
N LEU A 75 2.85 11.26 -6.56
CA LEU A 75 3.49 10.94 -7.84
C LEU A 75 4.66 11.88 -8.14
N ALA A 76 4.50 13.17 -7.86
CA ALA A 76 5.53 14.18 -8.09
C ALA A 76 6.78 13.92 -7.23
N GLY A 77 6.61 13.38 -6.02
CA GLY A 77 7.70 13.21 -5.06
C GLY A 77 8.23 14.54 -4.51
N ALA A 78 9.37 14.47 -3.80
CA ALA A 78 10.02 15.66 -3.23
C ALA A 78 10.76 16.52 -4.27
N SER A 79 10.82 16.13 -5.55
CA SER A 79 11.55 16.85 -6.59
C SER A 79 10.79 18.08 -7.07
N ALA A 80 11.32 19.26 -6.80
CA ALA A 80 10.82 20.51 -7.38
C ALA A 80 10.96 20.45 -8.90
N GLY A 81 9.83 20.59 -9.64
CA GLY A 81 9.83 20.62 -11.11
C GLY A 81 9.07 19.47 -11.78
N SER A 82 8.38 18.64 -11.03
CA SER A 82 7.51 17.60 -11.61
C SER A 82 6.39 18.19 -12.46
N PRO A 83 5.98 17.50 -13.55
CA PRO A 83 4.89 17.98 -14.41
C PRO A 83 3.59 18.12 -13.63
N ALA A 84 2.75 19.09 -14.02
CA ALA A 84 1.44 19.34 -13.40
C ALA A 84 0.52 18.10 -13.42
N PHE A 85 0.73 17.21 -14.40
CA PHE A 85 0.02 15.93 -14.53
C PHE A 85 1.05 14.79 -14.66
N PRO A 86 1.50 14.18 -13.54
CA PRO A 86 2.41 13.05 -13.59
C PRO A 86 1.76 11.86 -14.35
N PRO A 87 2.53 11.10 -15.15
CA PRO A 87 2.03 9.91 -15.83
C PRO A 87 1.38 8.91 -14.86
N GLY A 88 0.25 8.34 -15.26
CA GLY A 88 -0.50 7.36 -14.46
C GLY A 88 -1.48 7.97 -13.45
N LEU A 89 -1.57 9.31 -13.37
CA LEU A 89 -2.54 9.97 -12.50
C LEU A 89 -3.99 9.58 -12.86
N GLU A 90 -4.27 9.37 -14.14
CA GLU A 90 -5.57 8.95 -14.67
C GLU A 90 -6.03 7.58 -14.16
N LYS A 91 -5.10 6.75 -13.70
CA LYS A 91 -5.40 5.44 -13.10
C LYS A 91 -5.81 5.53 -11.63
N ILE A 92 -5.56 6.68 -10.97
CA ILE A 92 -5.66 6.81 -9.52
C ILE A 92 -6.99 7.46 -9.14
N GLU A 93 -7.75 6.77 -8.33
CA GLU A 93 -8.94 7.28 -7.65
C GLU A 93 -8.62 7.48 -6.18
N THR A 94 -8.59 8.75 -5.75
CA THR A 94 -8.33 9.09 -4.34
C THR A 94 -9.63 9.11 -3.56
N LEU A 95 -9.72 8.25 -2.53
CA LEU A 95 -10.91 8.03 -1.74
C LEU A 95 -10.76 8.58 -0.32
N SER A 96 -11.87 8.91 0.30
CA SER A 96 -11.91 9.24 1.72
C SER A 96 -11.91 7.94 2.55
N SER A 97 -11.01 7.84 3.52
CA SER A 97 -11.04 6.73 4.49
C SER A 97 -12.32 6.72 5.35
N ARG A 98 -13.06 7.82 5.39
CA ARG A 98 -14.34 7.94 6.13
C ARG A 98 -15.56 7.50 5.32
N ASP A 99 -15.42 7.31 4.01
CA ASP A 99 -16.51 6.90 3.13
C ASP A 99 -16.69 5.37 3.12
N ILE A 100 -17.25 4.87 4.20
CA ILE A 100 -17.53 3.43 4.36
C ILE A 100 -18.65 2.94 3.41
N GLY A 101 -19.37 3.85 2.76
CA GLY A 101 -20.37 3.54 1.73
C GLY A 101 -19.78 3.27 0.35
N HIS A 102 -18.48 3.49 0.14
CA HIS A 102 -17.83 3.25 -1.14
C HIS A 102 -17.84 1.76 -1.53
N ALA A 103 -17.81 1.47 -2.83
CA ALA A 103 -17.88 0.11 -3.37
C ALA A 103 -16.80 -0.85 -2.84
N LEU A 104 -15.61 -0.35 -2.47
CA LEU A 104 -14.54 -1.15 -1.82
C LEU A 104 -14.98 -1.82 -0.50
N ALA A 105 -16.04 -1.30 0.16
CA ALA A 105 -16.60 -1.91 1.35
C ALA A 105 -17.39 -3.20 1.07
N SER A 106 -17.64 -3.52 -0.21
CA SER A 106 -18.39 -4.70 -0.65
C SER A 106 -17.47 -5.79 -1.22
N GLY A 107 -17.67 -7.04 -0.80
CA GLY A 107 -16.97 -8.19 -1.37
C GLY A 107 -17.27 -8.43 -2.85
N SER A 108 -18.43 -7.99 -3.35
CA SER A 108 -18.79 -8.12 -4.77
C SER A 108 -18.07 -7.14 -5.69
N PHE A 109 -17.50 -6.05 -5.15
CA PHE A 109 -16.71 -5.12 -5.95
C PHE A 109 -15.34 -5.72 -6.28
N PRO A 110 -14.97 -5.85 -7.57
CA PRO A 110 -13.76 -6.54 -7.97
C PRO A 110 -12.51 -5.66 -7.77
N HIS A 111 -11.53 -6.19 -7.02
CA HIS A 111 -10.15 -5.70 -6.98
C HIS A 111 -9.21 -6.88 -6.70
N ASP A 112 -7.94 -6.77 -7.09
CA ASP A 112 -7.00 -7.90 -7.12
C ASP A 112 -6.15 -8.02 -5.86
N GLY A 113 -6.18 -7.03 -4.99
CA GLY A 113 -5.45 -7.05 -3.74
C GLY A 113 -5.30 -5.67 -3.12
N MET A 114 -4.79 -5.66 -1.89
CA MET A 114 -4.58 -4.44 -1.10
C MET A 114 -3.20 -4.43 -0.48
N LEU A 115 -2.57 -3.27 -0.53
CA LEU A 115 -1.33 -2.93 0.17
C LEU A 115 -1.59 -1.81 1.17
N VAL A 116 -1.24 -2.03 2.44
CA VAL A 116 -1.20 -0.99 3.46
C VAL A 116 0.26 -0.65 3.75
N LEU A 117 0.73 0.50 3.24
CA LEU A 117 2.14 0.89 3.28
C LEU A 117 2.30 2.42 3.45
N PRO A 118 2.77 2.92 4.59
CA PRO A 118 3.05 2.18 5.80
C PRO A 118 1.77 1.75 6.53
N CYS A 119 1.88 0.69 7.37
CA CYS A 119 0.81 0.24 8.24
C CYS A 119 1.13 0.60 9.70
N SER A 120 0.29 1.42 10.31
CA SER A 120 0.41 1.73 11.74
C SER A 120 -0.04 0.54 12.59
N MET A 121 0.50 0.42 13.80
CA MET A 121 0.11 -0.66 14.73
C MET A 121 -1.35 -0.57 15.16
N GLY A 122 -1.94 0.64 15.17
CA GLY A 122 -3.38 0.81 15.40
C GLY A 122 -4.22 0.19 14.28
N THR A 123 -3.90 0.50 13.02
CA THR A 123 -4.57 -0.10 11.85
C THR A 123 -4.35 -1.61 11.79
N LEU A 124 -3.14 -2.09 12.05
CA LEU A 124 -2.84 -3.52 12.09
C LEU A 124 -3.65 -4.23 13.19
N GLY A 125 -3.73 -3.62 14.38
CA GLY A 125 -4.54 -4.14 15.49
C GLY A 125 -6.03 -4.21 15.14
N ALA A 126 -6.58 -3.17 14.51
CA ALA A 126 -7.96 -3.15 14.07
C ALA A 126 -8.24 -4.28 13.05
N ILE A 127 -7.40 -4.42 12.03
CA ILE A 127 -7.52 -5.48 11.00
C ILE A 127 -7.40 -6.87 11.64
N ALA A 128 -6.44 -7.08 12.54
CA ALA A 128 -6.23 -8.35 13.23
C ALA A 128 -7.44 -8.82 14.06
N HIS A 129 -8.28 -7.86 14.50
CA HIS A 129 -9.48 -8.14 15.31
C HIS A 129 -10.80 -7.98 14.53
N GLY A 130 -10.73 -7.80 13.20
CA GLY A 130 -11.93 -7.67 12.35
C GLY A 130 -12.70 -6.38 12.58
N LEU A 131 -12.07 -5.33 13.10
CA LEU A 131 -12.69 -4.01 13.22
C LEU A 131 -12.76 -3.34 11.83
N SER A 132 -13.79 -2.54 11.61
CA SER A 132 -14.09 -1.93 10.30
C SER A 132 -14.66 -0.52 10.47
N ASP A 133 -14.01 0.31 11.28
CA ASP A 133 -14.48 1.65 11.63
C ASP A 133 -14.26 2.68 10.51
N ASN A 134 -13.45 2.33 9.51
CA ASN A 134 -13.17 3.15 8.34
C ASN A 134 -12.99 2.29 7.09
N LEU A 135 -12.94 2.94 5.92
CA LEU A 135 -12.84 2.23 4.63
C LEU A 135 -11.53 1.46 4.45
N ILE A 136 -10.43 1.86 5.09
CA ILE A 136 -9.15 1.12 5.04
C ILE A 136 -9.33 -0.23 5.74
N GLU A 137 -9.82 -0.23 6.95
CA GLU A 137 -10.06 -1.43 7.75
C GLU A 137 -11.10 -2.34 7.08
N ARG A 138 -12.20 -1.73 6.57
CA ARG A 138 -13.24 -2.47 5.87
C ARG A 138 -12.74 -3.11 4.57
N ALA A 139 -11.94 -2.42 3.76
CA ALA A 139 -11.36 -2.99 2.55
C ALA A 139 -10.38 -4.13 2.86
N ALA A 140 -9.62 -4.02 3.96
CA ALA A 140 -8.76 -5.10 4.43
C ALA A 140 -9.58 -6.32 4.89
N ASP A 141 -10.66 -6.12 5.64
CA ASP A 141 -11.59 -7.19 6.02
C ASP A 141 -12.22 -7.87 4.79
N VAL A 142 -12.59 -7.07 3.77
CA VAL A 142 -13.05 -7.61 2.48
C VAL A 142 -11.97 -8.47 1.82
N CYS A 143 -10.70 -8.04 1.83
CA CYS A 143 -9.61 -8.87 1.30
C CYS A 143 -9.54 -10.23 2.01
N LEU A 144 -9.56 -10.23 3.33
CA LEU A 144 -9.46 -11.46 4.13
C LEU A 144 -10.63 -12.41 3.87
N LYS A 145 -11.89 -11.92 3.95
CA LYS A 145 -13.07 -12.76 3.76
C LYS A 145 -13.24 -13.29 2.33
N GLU A 146 -12.80 -12.53 1.31
CA GLU A 146 -12.86 -12.92 -0.10
C GLU A 146 -11.56 -13.63 -0.56
N ARG A 147 -10.62 -13.87 0.36
CA ARG A 147 -9.31 -14.49 0.10
C ARG A 147 -8.52 -13.79 -0.99
N ARG A 148 -8.60 -12.45 -1.02
CA ARG A 148 -7.78 -11.60 -1.87
C ARG A 148 -6.45 -11.32 -1.17
N THR A 149 -5.43 -11.05 -1.94
CA THR A 149 -4.12 -10.71 -1.39
C THR A 149 -4.20 -9.44 -0.54
N LEU A 150 -3.80 -9.54 0.73
CA LEU A 150 -3.63 -8.42 1.64
C LEU A 150 -2.19 -8.39 2.12
N VAL A 151 -1.48 -7.29 1.85
CA VAL A 151 -0.11 -7.08 2.32
C VAL A 151 -0.13 -5.92 3.32
N LEU A 152 0.32 -6.20 4.54
CA LEU A 152 0.46 -5.20 5.60
C LEU A 152 1.94 -4.93 5.83
N ALA A 153 2.36 -3.67 5.70
CA ALA A 153 3.74 -3.23 5.88
C ALA A 153 3.90 -2.42 7.19
N PRO A 154 3.93 -3.09 8.35
CA PRO A 154 4.02 -2.41 9.63
C PRO A 154 5.35 -1.72 9.82
N ARG A 155 5.29 -0.51 10.44
CA ARG A 155 6.48 0.22 10.89
C ARG A 155 6.33 0.59 12.35
N GLU A 156 7.11 -0.05 13.21
CA GLU A 156 7.16 0.20 14.64
C GLU A 156 8.46 -0.34 15.24
N THR A 157 9.01 0.38 16.21
CA THR A 157 10.15 -0.06 16.99
C THR A 157 10.25 0.71 18.32
N PRO A 158 10.51 0.03 19.50
CA PRO A 158 10.49 -1.41 19.68
C PRO A 158 9.08 -1.99 19.63
N LEU A 159 8.95 -3.30 19.40
CA LEU A 159 7.67 -3.99 19.47
C LEU A 159 7.38 -4.46 20.89
N ASN A 160 6.16 -4.22 21.37
CA ASN A 160 5.65 -4.81 22.60
C ASN A 160 4.92 -6.14 22.32
N LEU A 161 4.54 -6.86 23.36
CA LEU A 161 3.89 -8.16 23.25
C LEU A 161 2.50 -8.08 22.56
N ILE A 162 1.78 -6.98 22.73
CA ILE A 162 0.49 -6.77 22.04
C ILE A 162 0.71 -6.63 20.55
N HIS A 163 1.74 -5.87 20.12
CA HIS A 163 2.11 -5.75 18.71
C HIS A 163 2.44 -7.11 18.10
N LEU A 164 3.24 -7.93 18.79
CA LEU A 164 3.62 -9.27 18.30
C LEU A 164 2.40 -10.19 18.17
N ARG A 165 1.47 -10.14 19.12
CA ARG A 165 0.21 -10.92 19.05
C ARG A 165 -0.67 -10.47 17.89
N ASN A 166 -0.79 -9.17 17.65
CA ASN A 166 -1.57 -8.63 16.53
C ASN A 166 -0.94 -8.97 15.17
N LEU A 167 0.39 -8.95 15.06
CA LEU A 167 1.11 -9.40 13.86
C LEU A 167 0.80 -10.87 13.57
N LEU A 168 0.87 -11.73 14.60
CA LEU A 168 0.54 -13.15 14.48
C LEU A 168 -0.91 -13.34 14.05
N ALA A 169 -1.87 -12.70 14.73
CA ALA A 169 -3.29 -12.83 14.43
C ALA A 169 -3.63 -12.38 13.00
N ALA A 170 -3.05 -11.27 12.52
CA ALA A 170 -3.23 -10.81 11.14
C ALA A 170 -2.65 -11.81 10.13
N ALA A 171 -1.50 -12.43 10.43
CA ALA A 171 -0.90 -13.46 9.58
C ALA A 171 -1.76 -14.74 9.55
N GLU A 172 -2.28 -15.20 10.69
CA GLU A 172 -3.19 -16.34 10.80
C GLU A 172 -4.51 -16.10 10.05
N ALA A 173 -5.00 -14.85 10.03
CA ALA A 173 -6.17 -14.46 9.24
C ALA A 173 -5.91 -14.46 7.72
N GLY A 174 -4.64 -14.56 7.27
CA GLY A 174 -4.26 -14.67 5.86
C GLY A 174 -3.57 -13.44 5.27
N ALA A 175 -3.27 -12.40 6.08
CA ALA A 175 -2.48 -11.27 5.59
C ALA A 175 -0.99 -11.64 5.45
N THR A 176 -0.34 -11.11 4.43
CA THR A 176 1.12 -11.11 4.35
C THR A 176 1.67 -9.97 5.19
N ILE A 177 2.44 -10.31 6.22
CA ILE A 177 3.13 -9.31 7.05
C ILE A 177 4.50 -9.03 6.43
N PHE A 178 4.69 -7.78 5.99
CA PHE A 178 5.90 -7.33 5.30
C PHE A 178 6.48 -6.08 6.02
N PRO A 179 7.17 -6.25 7.14
CA PRO A 179 7.67 -5.12 7.92
C PRO A 179 8.59 -4.21 7.10
N LEU A 180 8.60 -2.90 7.40
CA LEU A 180 9.47 -1.93 6.74
C LEU A 180 10.94 -2.14 7.14
N MET A 181 11.55 -3.19 6.59
CA MET A 181 12.94 -3.59 6.81
C MET A 181 13.64 -3.71 5.45
N PRO A 182 14.21 -2.62 4.91
CA PRO A 182 14.92 -2.66 3.64
C PRO A 182 16.15 -3.59 3.73
N ALA A 183 16.50 -4.23 2.61
CA ALA A 183 17.69 -5.07 2.51
C ALA A 183 18.94 -4.22 2.28
N PHE A 184 20.06 -4.63 2.86
CA PHE A 184 21.36 -3.94 2.78
C PHE A 184 22.42 -4.74 2.00
N TYR A 185 22.00 -5.64 1.12
CA TYR A 185 22.93 -6.51 0.37
C TYR A 185 23.75 -5.75 -0.67
N ASP A 186 23.20 -4.69 -1.26
CA ASP A 186 23.92 -3.83 -2.19
C ASP A 186 24.53 -2.64 -1.45
N ARG A 187 25.85 -2.63 -1.37
CA ARG A 187 26.63 -1.60 -0.65
C ARG A 187 26.62 -0.24 -1.34
N ALA A 188 26.28 -0.19 -2.62
CA ALA A 188 26.33 1.01 -3.45
C ALA A 188 24.97 1.71 -3.58
N LEU A 189 23.88 1.17 -3.02
CA LEU A 189 22.56 1.76 -3.17
C LEU A 189 22.43 3.08 -2.38
N ALA A 190 22.10 4.14 -3.12
CA ALA A 190 21.58 5.36 -2.53
C ALA A 190 20.22 5.08 -1.83
N PRO A 191 19.82 5.89 -0.84
CA PRO A 191 18.55 5.70 -0.13
C PRO A 191 17.32 5.54 -1.04
N ASP A 192 17.23 6.34 -2.12
CA ASP A 192 16.13 6.26 -3.08
C ASP A 192 16.08 4.93 -3.83
N ALA A 193 17.25 4.41 -4.23
CA ALA A 193 17.34 3.10 -4.88
C ALA A 193 16.97 1.99 -3.90
N MET A 194 17.34 2.10 -2.63
CA MET A 194 16.93 1.15 -1.57
C MET A 194 15.42 1.15 -1.38
N MET A 195 14.79 2.33 -1.31
CA MET A 195 13.34 2.46 -1.21
C MET A 195 12.63 1.86 -2.43
N ARG A 196 13.17 2.10 -3.63
CA ARG A 196 12.64 1.52 -4.86
C ARG A 196 12.72 -0.01 -4.85
N GLN A 197 13.86 -0.59 -4.46
CA GLN A 197 14.03 -2.04 -4.37
C GLN A 197 13.08 -2.66 -3.33
N PHE A 198 12.88 -2.01 -2.19
CA PHE A 198 11.91 -2.43 -1.19
C PHE A 198 10.49 -2.42 -1.76
N ALA A 199 10.08 -1.32 -2.41
CA ALA A 199 8.76 -1.20 -3.02
C ALA A 199 8.56 -2.25 -4.14
N ALA A 200 9.55 -2.47 -5.00
CA ALA A 200 9.50 -3.50 -6.03
C ALA A 200 9.30 -4.91 -5.44
N ARG A 201 9.99 -5.22 -4.34
CA ARG A 201 9.84 -6.51 -3.66
C ARG A 201 8.46 -6.70 -3.04
N ILE A 202 7.90 -5.66 -2.40
CA ILE A 202 6.57 -5.76 -1.79
C ILE A 202 5.48 -5.91 -2.86
N LEU A 203 5.60 -5.24 -4.01
CA LEU A 203 4.66 -5.36 -5.12
C LEU A 203 4.65 -6.77 -5.74
N ALA A 204 5.74 -7.51 -5.67
CA ALA A 204 5.77 -8.92 -6.10
C ALA A 204 4.77 -9.78 -5.32
N HIS A 205 4.48 -9.46 -4.05
CA HIS A 205 3.45 -10.15 -3.24
C HIS A 205 2.02 -9.84 -3.70
N LEU A 206 1.83 -8.78 -4.50
CA LEU A 206 0.57 -8.50 -5.20
C LEU A 206 0.52 -9.10 -6.61
N ASN A 207 1.42 -10.01 -6.95
CA ASN A 207 1.63 -10.56 -8.29
C ASN A 207 1.95 -9.50 -9.35
N LEU A 208 2.67 -8.45 -8.94
CA LEU A 208 3.17 -7.37 -9.78
C LEU A 208 4.70 -7.25 -9.64
N PRO A 209 5.47 -8.30 -10.00
CA PRO A 209 6.93 -8.23 -9.95
C PRO A 209 7.42 -7.12 -10.89
N GLN A 210 8.46 -6.42 -10.47
CA GLN A 210 9.11 -5.36 -11.26
C GLN A 210 10.38 -5.94 -11.89
N ASP A 211 10.62 -5.62 -13.16
CA ASP A 211 11.71 -6.23 -13.94
C ASP A 211 13.11 -5.88 -13.41
N ASP A 212 13.26 -4.71 -12.80
CA ASP A 212 14.49 -4.21 -12.19
C ASP A 212 14.63 -4.56 -10.70
N ALA A 213 13.74 -5.38 -10.15
CA ALA A 213 13.83 -5.82 -8.76
C ALA A 213 15.07 -6.70 -8.54
N PHE A 214 15.79 -6.43 -7.45
CA PHE A 214 16.94 -7.24 -7.07
C PHE A 214 16.52 -8.69 -6.83
N VAL A 215 17.20 -9.61 -7.50
CA VAL A 215 17.05 -11.05 -7.34
C VAL A 215 18.37 -11.64 -6.88
N TRP A 216 18.38 -12.28 -5.73
CA TRP A 216 19.55 -13.00 -5.26
C TRP A 216 19.77 -14.25 -6.11
N ARG A 217 20.92 -14.31 -6.82
CA ARG A 217 21.28 -15.42 -7.72
C ARG A 217 22.30 -16.40 -7.13
N GLY A 218 22.59 -16.27 -5.85
CA GLY A 218 23.67 -17.01 -5.20
C GLY A 218 25.05 -16.40 -5.49
N ARG A 219 26.08 -17.02 -4.94
CA ARG A 219 27.49 -16.76 -5.29
C ARG A 219 28.00 -17.88 -6.17
#